data_be4eb13025ad8a35c5eb441341243b52
#
_entry.id   be4eb13025ad8a35c5eb441341243b52
#
_cell.length_a   1.000
_cell.length_b   1.000
_cell.length_c   1.000
_cell.angle_alpha   90.00
_cell.angle_beta   90.00
_cell.angle_gamma   90.00
#
_symmetry.space_group_name_H-M   'P 1'
#
loop_
_entity.id
_entity.type
_entity.pdbx_description
1 polymer ?
#
loop_
_entity_poly.entity_id
_entity_poly.type
_entity_poly.pdbx_seq_one_letter_code
_entity_poly.pdbx_strand_id
1 'polypeptide(L)'
;MKANALNRCFNCLLLALGTSVLLAAPTAGMAQTMPHQSPHQSVGTVNCASSTCHGSIAERTATPVLQNEYTTWLREDPHTQAYAVLKNAQSQRIAKNMGLAQPAHEAKVCLDCHSHNVPASKQGPRFDKSDGVNCEACHGPAEKWIKTHVEPKASNTKNIENGLYPTSDPYAAAKLCTSCHVGDSSRPITHQIMGAGHPRISIEVETFMALEPPHYRIDEDWVKRKGAYDAGKIWAMGQFASSANLLELIADTKRNRQGIMPELMMFDCHACHSPMSKKDWSKDLARSPGQARINNSSLIMVQAIIRAAAPQHSSDIGKLVNQLHIASTSPAANFNEVERAANVLHAQLNTVRKVVATVPFTEQVLEKILKDLVNMAANNQYADFAGAEQAYMSISSVANGLARKGNSRIAQTVNSKMDRLLKLLSNDEAYDREAFQSELLALKAAVGA
;
A
#
# COMPACT_ATOMS: atom_id res chain seq x y z
N MET A 1 8.54 -71.69 61.66
CA MET A 1 7.28 -71.50 62.36
C MET A 1 6.53 -70.38 61.67
N LYS A 2 5.44 -70.72 61.02
CA LYS A 2 4.11 -70.11 61.06
C LYS A 2 4.07 -68.62 60.71
N ALA A 3 3.24 -68.06 59.93
CA ALA A 3 2.11 -68.52 59.07
C ALA A 3 1.46 -67.30 58.46
N ASN A 4 0.91 -67.51 57.25
CA ASN A 4 -0.39 -66.98 56.78
C ASN A 4 -0.60 -65.49 56.69
N ALA A 5 -1.14 -64.96 55.73
CA ALA A 5 -2.02 -65.32 54.61
C ALA A 5 -3.03 -64.17 54.38
N LEU A 6 -3.50 -64.12 53.16
CA LEU A 6 -4.78 -63.57 52.71
C LEU A 6 -4.88 -62.05 52.44
N ASN A 7 -4.78 -61.67 51.17
CA ASN A 7 -5.95 -61.50 50.30
C ASN A 7 -6.81 -60.24 50.56
N ARG A 8 -6.83 -59.30 49.65
CA ARG A 8 -8.05 -59.05 48.88
C ARG A 8 -7.82 -57.99 47.78
N CYS A 9 -8.25 -58.36 46.59
CA CYS A 9 -8.45 -57.50 45.45
C CYS A 9 -9.27 -56.27 45.76
N PHE A 10 -8.84 -55.14 45.21
CA PHE A 10 -9.76 -54.07 44.82
C PHE A 10 -9.37 -53.55 43.45
N ASN A 11 -10.19 -53.88 42.47
CA ASN A 11 -10.20 -53.30 41.14
C ASN A 11 -10.55 -51.83 41.28
N CYS A 12 -9.63 -50.93 40.98
CA CYS A 12 -9.96 -49.56 40.67
C CYS A 12 -9.86 -49.37 39.16
N LEU A 13 -11.02 -49.34 38.55
CA LEU A 13 -11.27 -48.96 37.16
C LEU A 13 -10.97 -47.45 37.04
N LEU A 14 -9.80 -47.09 36.53
CA LEU A 14 -9.50 -45.71 36.13
C LEU A 14 -10.07 -45.48 34.72
N LEU A 15 -11.25 -44.84 34.70
CA LEU A 15 -11.78 -44.22 33.47
C LEU A 15 -10.87 -43.06 33.11
N ALA A 16 -10.01 -43.26 32.10
CA ALA A 16 -9.29 -42.18 31.43
C ALA A 16 -10.27 -41.45 30.52
N LEU A 17 -10.83 -40.33 31.00
CA LEU A 17 -11.49 -39.34 30.17
C LEU A 17 -10.42 -38.67 29.32
N GLY A 18 -10.22 -39.18 28.13
CA GLY A 18 -9.42 -38.51 27.10
C GLY A 18 -10.13 -37.24 26.61
N THR A 19 -9.80 -36.10 27.17
CA THR A 19 -10.14 -34.80 26.60
C THR A 19 -9.31 -34.61 25.34
N SER A 20 -9.89 -34.96 24.18
CA SER A 20 -9.36 -34.58 22.88
C SER A 20 -9.44 -33.05 22.75
N VAL A 21 -8.36 -32.37 23.11
CA VAL A 21 -8.16 -30.99 22.72
C VAL A 21 -7.96 -30.99 21.22
N LEU A 22 -9.01 -30.70 20.45
CA LEU A 22 -8.90 -30.32 19.05
C LEU A 22 -8.07 -29.01 19.02
N LEU A 23 -6.77 -29.16 18.82
CA LEU A 23 -5.92 -28.06 18.36
C LEU A 23 -6.47 -27.65 16.99
N ALA A 24 -7.32 -26.62 16.97
CA ALA A 24 -7.62 -25.89 15.74
C ALA A 24 -6.29 -25.35 15.23
N ALA A 25 -5.73 -26.04 14.22
CA ALA A 25 -4.60 -25.52 13.48
C ALA A 25 -4.99 -24.12 12.99
N PRO A 26 -4.18 -23.08 13.23
CA PRO A 26 -4.46 -21.79 12.63
C PRO A 26 -4.49 -22.02 11.13
N THR A 27 -5.64 -21.74 10.51
CA THR A 27 -5.72 -21.65 9.05
C THR A 27 -4.70 -20.60 8.67
N ALA A 28 -3.56 -21.04 8.15
CA ALA A 28 -2.58 -20.14 7.54
C ALA A 28 -3.37 -19.38 6.49
N GLY A 29 -3.65 -18.09 6.76
CA GLY A 29 -4.32 -17.23 5.82
C GLY A 29 -3.49 -17.29 4.54
N MET A 30 -4.03 -17.92 3.51
CA MET A 30 -3.37 -17.98 2.20
C MET A 30 -3.11 -16.54 1.80
N ALA A 31 -1.85 -16.20 1.53
CA ALA A 31 -1.51 -14.89 1.02
C ALA A 31 -2.38 -14.65 -0.22
N GLN A 32 -3.18 -13.58 -0.19
CA GLN A 32 -4.10 -13.28 -1.27
C GLN A 32 -3.30 -13.09 -2.57
N THR A 33 -3.56 -13.95 -3.53
CA THR A 33 -2.90 -13.88 -4.85
C THR A 33 -3.34 -12.61 -5.57
N MET A 34 -2.38 -11.82 -6.04
CA MET A 34 -2.66 -10.59 -6.79
C MET A 34 -3.42 -10.91 -8.09
N PRO A 35 -4.32 -10.04 -8.56
CA PRO A 35 -5.13 -10.29 -9.76
C PRO A 35 -4.33 -10.77 -10.97
N HIS A 36 -3.19 -10.14 -11.25
CA HIS A 36 -2.32 -10.51 -12.40
C HIS A 36 -1.59 -11.86 -12.23
N GLN A 37 -1.54 -12.38 -11.01
CA GLN A 37 -0.91 -13.67 -10.67
C GLN A 37 -1.96 -14.79 -10.52
N SER A 38 -3.24 -14.47 -10.61
CA SER A 38 -4.33 -15.42 -10.42
C SER A 38 -4.21 -16.62 -11.36
N PRO A 39 -4.54 -17.84 -10.90
CA PRO A 39 -4.59 -19.02 -11.76
C PRO A 39 -5.78 -18.99 -12.75
N HIS A 40 -6.76 -18.11 -12.57
CA HIS A 40 -7.99 -18.03 -13.35
C HIS A 40 -7.82 -17.18 -14.61
N GLN A 41 -8.74 -17.35 -15.58
CA GLN A 41 -8.79 -16.55 -16.80
C GLN A 41 -9.54 -15.23 -16.55
N SER A 42 -9.02 -14.15 -17.17
CA SER A 42 -9.72 -12.87 -17.27
C SER A 42 -10.73 -12.93 -18.43
N VAL A 43 -11.97 -12.69 -18.12
CA VAL A 43 -13.07 -12.86 -19.10
C VAL A 43 -13.25 -11.63 -20.01
N GLY A 44 -12.67 -10.49 -19.63
CA GLY A 44 -12.77 -9.20 -20.33
C GLY A 44 -13.89 -8.31 -19.80
N THR A 45 -13.60 -7.01 -19.75
CA THR A 45 -14.43 -5.94 -19.16
C THR A 45 -15.83 -5.89 -19.74
N VAL A 46 -15.99 -6.17 -21.03
CA VAL A 46 -17.29 -6.19 -21.72
C VAL A 46 -18.29 -7.18 -21.09
N ASN A 47 -17.82 -8.20 -20.37
CA ASN A 47 -18.72 -9.12 -19.66
C ASN A 47 -19.34 -8.49 -18.38
N CYS A 48 -18.81 -7.39 -17.91
CA CYS A 48 -19.36 -6.60 -16.80
C CYS A 48 -20.26 -5.47 -17.29
N ALA A 49 -20.11 -5.03 -18.55
CA ALA A 49 -20.64 -3.81 -19.14
C ALA A 49 -22.13 -3.84 -19.55
N SER A 50 -22.85 -4.96 -19.34
CA SER A 50 -24.28 -5.01 -19.65
C SER A 50 -25.07 -3.99 -18.81
N SER A 51 -26.04 -3.31 -19.42
CA SER A 51 -26.92 -2.35 -18.72
C SER A 51 -27.78 -2.97 -17.62
N THR A 52 -27.91 -4.29 -17.61
CA THR A 52 -28.57 -5.05 -16.54
C THR A 52 -27.62 -5.47 -15.44
N CYS A 53 -26.31 -5.30 -15.66
CA CYS A 53 -25.26 -5.62 -14.70
C CYS A 53 -24.61 -4.32 -14.18
N HIS A 54 -23.46 -3.91 -14.74
CA HIS A 54 -22.70 -2.75 -14.27
C HIS A 54 -22.63 -1.59 -15.30
N GLY A 55 -23.27 -1.71 -16.46
CA GLY A 55 -23.22 -0.76 -17.58
C GLY A 55 -24.45 0.13 -17.73
N SER A 56 -25.26 0.35 -16.70
CA SER A 56 -26.34 1.34 -16.72
C SER A 56 -25.77 2.75 -16.95
N ILE A 57 -26.48 3.58 -17.71
CA ILE A 57 -26.08 4.97 -17.97
C ILE A 57 -26.17 5.83 -16.70
N ALA A 58 -27.14 5.52 -15.83
CA ALA A 58 -27.36 6.19 -14.55
C ALA A 58 -27.44 5.17 -13.41
N GLU A 59 -27.18 5.64 -12.21
CA GLU A 59 -27.32 4.84 -10.99
C GLU A 59 -28.72 4.22 -10.88
N ARG A 60 -28.77 2.97 -10.42
CA ARG A 60 -30.00 2.31 -10.04
C ARG A 60 -30.29 2.54 -8.56
N THR A 61 -31.52 2.88 -8.24
CA THR A 61 -31.98 3.15 -6.86
C THR A 61 -32.76 2.00 -6.25
N ALA A 62 -33.16 1.02 -7.06
CA ALA A 62 -33.97 -0.12 -6.62
C ALA A 62 -33.11 -1.20 -5.88
N THR A 63 -31.79 -1.13 -5.94
CA THR A 63 -30.86 -2.05 -5.30
C THR A 63 -29.71 -1.28 -4.66
N PRO A 64 -28.99 -1.86 -3.69
CA PRO A 64 -27.78 -1.25 -3.12
C PRO A 64 -26.57 -1.27 -4.08
N VAL A 65 -26.68 -1.97 -5.22
CA VAL A 65 -25.67 -1.96 -6.30
C VAL A 65 -26.06 -0.88 -7.29
N LEU A 66 -25.12 0.02 -7.61
CA LEU A 66 -25.38 1.18 -8.48
C LEU A 66 -25.69 0.77 -9.91
N GLN A 67 -25.13 -0.34 -10.38
CA GLN A 67 -25.22 -0.91 -11.73
C GLN A 67 -24.72 0.04 -12.86
N ASN A 68 -24.01 1.11 -12.51
CA ASN A 68 -23.35 2.03 -13.44
C ASN A 68 -21.83 2.07 -13.27
N GLU A 69 -21.25 1.12 -12.53
CA GLU A 69 -19.83 1.07 -12.15
C GLU A 69 -18.92 1.06 -13.38
N TYR A 70 -19.28 0.29 -14.41
CA TYR A 70 -18.56 0.30 -15.69
C TYR A 70 -18.62 1.67 -16.38
N THR A 71 -19.77 2.33 -16.33
CA THR A 71 -19.97 3.64 -16.97
C THR A 71 -19.17 4.73 -16.26
N THR A 72 -19.14 4.70 -14.93
CA THR A 72 -18.31 5.59 -14.11
C THR A 72 -16.84 5.36 -14.39
N TRP A 73 -16.37 4.11 -14.31
CA TRP A 73 -14.98 3.76 -14.64
C TRP A 73 -14.58 4.22 -16.05
N LEU A 74 -15.41 3.93 -17.06
CA LEU A 74 -15.09 4.26 -18.46
C LEU A 74 -14.97 5.78 -18.70
N ARG A 75 -15.79 6.59 -18.03
CA ARG A 75 -15.88 8.04 -18.29
C ARG A 75 -14.96 8.87 -17.41
N GLU A 76 -14.75 8.45 -16.18
CA GLU A 76 -14.21 9.30 -15.14
C GLU A 76 -12.90 8.77 -14.55
N ASP A 77 -12.63 7.45 -14.61
CA ASP A 77 -11.46 6.85 -14.00
C ASP A 77 -10.23 6.94 -14.92
N PRO A 78 -9.14 7.62 -14.50
CA PRO A 78 -7.91 7.71 -15.27
C PRO A 78 -7.27 6.35 -15.61
N HIS A 79 -7.57 5.29 -14.88
CA HIS A 79 -7.06 3.95 -15.15
C HIS A 79 -7.50 3.40 -16.51
N THR A 80 -8.63 3.86 -17.06
CA THR A 80 -9.06 3.51 -18.43
C THR A 80 -8.09 4.02 -19.48
N GLN A 81 -7.40 5.13 -19.21
CA GLN A 81 -6.47 5.77 -20.13
C GLN A 81 -5.05 5.20 -20.00
N ALA A 82 -4.82 4.31 -19.03
CA ALA A 82 -3.47 3.81 -18.72
C ALA A 82 -2.79 3.13 -19.92
N TYR A 83 -3.53 2.37 -20.73
CA TYR A 83 -3.01 1.80 -21.98
C TYR A 83 -2.85 2.85 -23.09
N ALA A 84 -3.81 3.76 -23.20
CA ALA A 84 -3.82 4.76 -24.27
C ALA A 84 -2.61 5.70 -24.17
N VAL A 85 -2.20 6.09 -22.95
CA VAL A 85 -1.02 6.96 -22.76
C VAL A 85 0.26 6.30 -23.26
N LEU A 86 0.35 4.97 -23.30
CA LEU A 86 1.52 4.27 -23.86
C LEU A 86 1.72 4.51 -25.37
N LYS A 87 0.70 5.00 -26.07
CA LYS A 87 0.77 5.32 -27.50
C LYS A 87 1.22 6.75 -27.78
N ASN A 88 1.29 7.62 -26.77
CA ASN A 88 1.67 9.01 -26.95
C ASN A 88 3.20 9.17 -27.22
N ALA A 89 3.59 10.36 -27.72
CA ALA A 89 4.98 10.63 -28.09
C ALA A 89 5.95 10.53 -26.88
N GLN A 90 5.51 10.89 -25.68
CA GLN A 90 6.34 10.79 -24.48
C GLN A 90 6.65 9.32 -24.14
N SER A 91 5.64 8.46 -24.14
CA SER A 91 5.82 7.03 -23.83
C SER A 91 6.69 6.33 -24.87
N GLN A 92 6.56 6.69 -26.16
CA GLN A 92 7.44 6.15 -27.21
C GLN A 92 8.90 6.63 -27.03
N ARG A 93 9.10 7.87 -26.60
CA ARG A 93 10.44 8.39 -26.27
C ARG A 93 11.05 7.66 -25.06
N ILE A 94 10.24 7.41 -24.02
CA ILE A 94 10.68 6.63 -22.84
C ILE A 94 11.11 5.23 -23.27
N ALA A 95 10.30 4.51 -24.06
CA ALA A 95 10.64 3.19 -24.56
C ALA A 95 11.94 3.19 -25.36
N LYS A 96 12.13 4.20 -26.22
CA LYS A 96 13.38 4.39 -26.97
C LYS A 96 14.57 4.65 -26.06
N ASN A 97 14.43 5.54 -25.05
CA ASN A 97 15.49 5.87 -24.12
C ASN A 97 15.89 4.66 -23.24
N MET A 98 14.94 3.78 -22.96
CA MET A 98 15.19 2.50 -22.29
C MET A 98 15.87 1.46 -23.19
N GLY A 99 15.99 1.71 -24.48
CA GLY A 99 16.51 0.74 -25.46
C GLY A 99 15.58 -0.45 -25.71
N LEU A 100 14.27 -0.29 -25.52
CA LEU A 100 13.32 -1.37 -25.75
C LEU A 100 13.18 -1.66 -27.24
N ALA A 101 13.14 -2.93 -27.62
CA ALA A 101 12.94 -3.37 -29.00
C ALA A 101 11.48 -3.15 -29.46
N GLN A 102 10.54 -3.09 -28.53
CA GLN A 102 9.11 -2.93 -28.77
C GLN A 102 8.65 -1.52 -28.39
N PRO A 103 7.59 -1.00 -29.05
CA PRO A 103 6.96 0.24 -28.63
C PRO A 103 6.35 0.10 -27.23
N ALA A 104 6.18 1.21 -26.50
CA ALA A 104 5.73 1.20 -25.11
C ALA A 104 4.45 0.38 -24.89
N HIS A 105 3.47 0.46 -25.79
CA HIS A 105 2.19 -0.25 -25.68
C HIS A 105 2.25 -1.75 -26.01
N GLU A 106 3.43 -2.29 -26.32
CA GLU A 106 3.69 -3.72 -26.49
C GLU A 106 4.71 -4.25 -25.48
N ALA A 107 5.49 -3.35 -24.89
CA ALA A 107 6.54 -3.71 -23.96
C ALA A 107 5.98 -4.15 -22.61
N LYS A 108 6.32 -5.38 -22.19
CA LYS A 108 5.84 -5.97 -20.93
C LYS A 108 6.08 -5.04 -19.73
N VAL A 109 7.25 -4.43 -19.64
CA VAL A 109 7.64 -3.54 -18.53
C VAL A 109 6.70 -2.33 -18.39
N CYS A 110 6.11 -1.85 -19.45
CA CYS A 110 5.10 -0.78 -19.44
C CYS A 110 3.71 -1.34 -19.16
N LEU A 111 3.34 -2.42 -19.88
CA LEU A 111 2.02 -3.03 -19.78
C LEU A 111 1.70 -3.56 -18.37
N ASP A 112 2.70 -4.01 -17.61
CA ASP A 112 2.50 -4.57 -16.28
C ASP A 112 1.83 -3.58 -15.30
N CYS A 113 1.99 -2.26 -15.52
CA CYS A 113 1.33 -1.21 -14.74
C CYS A 113 0.23 -0.49 -15.52
N HIS A 114 0.33 -0.43 -16.85
CA HIS A 114 -0.58 0.34 -17.69
C HIS A 114 -1.69 -0.49 -18.36
N SER A 115 -1.80 -1.77 -18.00
CA SER A 115 -2.87 -2.67 -18.49
C SER A 115 -3.09 -3.79 -17.48
N HIS A 116 -4.22 -4.46 -17.57
CA HIS A 116 -4.39 -5.77 -16.96
C HIS A 116 -3.59 -6.80 -17.78
N ASN A 117 -2.28 -6.83 -17.55
CA ASN A 117 -1.33 -7.60 -18.36
C ASN A 117 -1.21 -9.04 -17.86
N VAL A 118 -2.00 -9.93 -18.40
CA VAL A 118 -1.97 -11.37 -18.09
C VAL A 118 -1.46 -12.20 -19.29
N PRO A 119 -0.83 -13.36 -19.06
CA PRO A 119 -0.37 -14.24 -20.14
C PRO A 119 -1.51 -14.63 -21.09
N ALA A 120 -1.21 -14.87 -22.37
CA ALA A 120 -2.21 -15.24 -23.37
C ALA A 120 -3.08 -16.45 -22.95
N SER A 121 -2.49 -17.43 -22.23
CA SER A 121 -3.24 -18.58 -21.69
C SER A 121 -4.26 -18.21 -20.61
N LYS A 122 -4.22 -17.00 -20.09
CA LYS A 122 -5.14 -16.46 -19.08
C LYS A 122 -6.11 -15.43 -19.64
N GLN A 123 -6.07 -15.18 -20.94
CA GLN A 123 -6.97 -14.28 -21.65
C GLN A 123 -8.16 -15.05 -22.17
N GLY A 124 -9.36 -14.68 -21.72
CA GLY A 124 -10.61 -15.19 -22.25
C GLY A 124 -10.93 -14.60 -23.62
N PRO A 125 -11.96 -15.13 -24.31
CA PRO A 125 -12.27 -14.73 -25.71
C PRO A 125 -12.63 -13.24 -25.90
N ARG A 126 -13.01 -12.55 -24.83
CA ARG A 126 -13.40 -11.11 -24.84
C ARG A 126 -12.41 -10.23 -24.10
N PHE A 127 -11.27 -10.78 -23.73
CA PHE A 127 -10.23 -10.02 -23.06
C PHE A 127 -9.59 -9.02 -24.05
N ASP A 128 -9.46 -7.77 -23.62
CA ASP A 128 -8.74 -6.74 -24.37
C ASP A 128 -7.77 -5.99 -23.42
N LYS A 129 -6.48 -6.06 -23.72
CA LYS A 129 -5.47 -5.33 -22.95
C LYS A 129 -5.59 -3.81 -23.11
N SER A 130 -6.25 -3.34 -24.20
CA SER A 130 -6.45 -1.92 -24.46
C SER A 130 -7.48 -1.27 -23.53
N ASP A 131 -8.23 -2.06 -22.74
CA ASP A 131 -9.09 -1.58 -21.67
C ASP A 131 -8.30 -0.91 -20.51
N GLY A 132 -6.95 -0.96 -20.56
CA GLY A 132 -6.11 -0.36 -19.53
C GLY A 132 -6.12 -1.15 -18.22
N VAL A 133 -6.14 -0.44 -17.08
CA VAL A 133 -6.31 -1.05 -15.75
C VAL A 133 -7.81 -1.19 -15.51
N ASN A 134 -8.32 -2.36 -15.83
CA ASN A 134 -9.75 -2.63 -15.93
C ASN A 134 -10.34 -3.28 -14.66
N CYS A 135 -11.63 -3.63 -14.70
CA CYS A 135 -12.35 -4.23 -13.58
C CYS A 135 -11.61 -5.45 -12.99
N GLU A 136 -11.09 -6.34 -13.84
CA GLU A 136 -10.41 -7.56 -13.40
C GLU A 136 -8.99 -7.30 -12.88
N ALA A 137 -8.38 -6.15 -13.22
CA ALA A 137 -7.11 -5.73 -12.65
C ALA A 137 -7.23 -5.42 -11.15
N CYS A 138 -8.41 -4.97 -10.71
CA CYS A 138 -8.73 -4.67 -9.31
C CYS A 138 -9.50 -5.80 -8.64
N HIS A 139 -10.55 -6.32 -9.29
CA HIS A 139 -11.45 -7.31 -8.71
C HIS A 139 -11.02 -8.77 -8.90
N GLY A 140 -9.93 -9.00 -9.64
CA GLY A 140 -9.44 -10.34 -9.98
C GLY A 140 -10.17 -10.98 -11.17
N PRO A 141 -9.51 -11.93 -11.87
CA PRO A 141 -10.07 -12.63 -13.02
C PRO A 141 -11.39 -13.31 -12.70
N ALA A 142 -12.41 -13.05 -13.52
CA ALA A 142 -13.79 -13.34 -13.19
C ALA A 142 -14.29 -14.74 -13.63
N GLU A 143 -13.44 -15.57 -14.23
CA GLU A 143 -13.78 -16.90 -14.74
C GLU A 143 -14.67 -17.73 -13.79
N LYS A 144 -14.32 -17.77 -12.51
CA LYS A 144 -15.00 -18.62 -11.53
C LYS A 144 -16.08 -17.89 -10.73
N TRP A 145 -15.98 -16.58 -10.55
CA TRP A 145 -16.92 -15.86 -9.69
C TRP A 145 -17.98 -15.03 -10.42
N ILE A 146 -17.83 -14.78 -11.74
CA ILE A 146 -18.79 -13.97 -12.52
C ILE A 146 -20.23 -14.49 -12.46
N LYS A 147 -20.44 -15.80 -12.35
CA LYS A 147 -21.76 -16.38 -12.19
C LYS A 147 -22.21 -16.42 -10.74
N THR A 148 -21.30 -16.82 -9.85
CA THR A 148 -21.64 -17.04 -8.44
C THR A 148 -21.96 -15.76 -7.68
N HIS A 149 -21.40 -14.60 -8.08
CA HIS A 149 -21.63 -13.35 -7.36
C HIS A 149 -23.06 -12.79 -7.54
N VAL A 150 -23.81 -13.26 -8.55
CA VAL A 150 -25.20 -12.84 -8.81
C VAL A 150 -26.23 -13.87 -8.32
N GLU A 151 -25.80 -14.96 -7.73
CA GLU A 151 -26.72 -15.97 -7.18
C GLU A 151 -27.46 -15.42 -5.95
N PRO A 152 -28.73 -15.80 -5.71
CA PRO A 152 -29.52 -15.29 -4.59
C PRO A 152 -28.90 -15.52 -3.21
N LYS A 153 -28.04 -16.53 -3.08
CA LYS A 153 -27.31 -16.85 -1.84
C LYS A 153 -25.78 -16.62 -1.98
N ALA A 154 -25.38 -15.76 -2.90
CA ALA A 154 -23.97 -15.42 -3.09
C ALA A 154 -23.36 -14.91 -1.78
N SER A 155 -22.21 -15.45 -1.42
CA SER A 155 -21.43 -14.94 -0.29
C SER A 155 -20.12 -14.35 -0.79
N ASN A 156 -19.68 -13.25 -0.19
CA ASN A 156 -18.39 -12.63 -0.51
C ASN A 156 -17.24 -13.61 -0.28
N THR A 157 -17.28 -14.38 0.81
CA THR A 157 -16.27 -15.43 1.11
C THR A 157 -16.16 -16.43 -0.03
N LYS A 158 -17.28 -16.95 -0.53
CA LYS A 158 -17.29 -17.91 -1.63
C LYS A 158 -16.75 -17.31 -2.93
N ASN A 159 -17.07 -16.06 -3.20
CA ASN A 159 -16.53 -15.37 -4.37
C ASN A 159 -15.02 -15.13 -4.25
N ILE A 160 -14.51 -14.82 -3.04
CA ILE A 160 -13.06 -14.73 -2.78
C ILE A 160 -12.37 -16.08 -3.00
N GLU A 161 -12.95 -17.17 -2.51
CA GLU A 161 -12.46 -18.54 -2.80
C GLU A 161 -12.42 -18.84 -4.31
N ASN A 162 -13.34 -18.28 -5.07
CA ASN A 162 -13.42 -18.38 -6.52
C ASN A 162 -12.52 -17.37 -7.27
N GLY A 163 -11.72 -16.59 -6.57
CA GLY A 163 -10.74 -15.67 -7.16
C GLY A 163 -11.14 -14.19 -7.21
N LEU A 164 -12.29 -13.79 -6.62
CA LEU A 164 -12.58 -12.39 -6.40
C LEU A 164 -11.55 -11.80 -5.45
N TYR A 165 -10.91 -10.70 -5.85
CA TYR A 165 -9.93 -10.04 -5.01
C TYR A 165 -10.64 -9.19 -3.92
N PRO A 166 -10.23 -9.27 -2.64
CA PRO A 166 -10.95 -8.64 -1.53
C PRO A 166 -10.64 -7.16 -1.40
N THR A 167 -11.06 -6.34 -2.36
CA THR A 167 -10.85 -4.88 -2.37
C THR A 167 -11.48 -4.16 -1.18
N SER A 168 -12.38 -4.81 -0.44
CA SER A 168 -12.95 -4.27 0.80
C SER A 168 -12.03 -4.43 2.02
N ASP A 169 -10.99 -5.27 1.95
CA ASP A 169 -9.96 -5.33 2.97
C ASP A 169 -8.94 -4.20 2.75
N PRO A 170 -8.73 -3.30 3.73
CA PRO A 170 -7.87 -2.14 3.55
C PRO A 170 -6.44 -2.46 3.16
N TYR A 171 -5.88 -3.58 3.66
CA TYR A 171 -4.51 -3.95 3.32
C TYR A 171 -4.42 -4.59 1.94
N ALA A 172 -5.39 -5.42 1.57
CA ALA A 172 -5.44 -6.01 0.24
C ALA A 172 -5.62 -4.91 -0.83
N ALA A 173 -6.53 -3.97 -0.62
CA ALA A 173 -6.69 -2.80 -1.50
C ALA A 173 -5.38 -2.00 -1.61
N ALA A 174 -4.72 -1.72 -0.48
CA ALA A 174 -3.46 -1.01 -0.46
C ALA A 174 -2.35 -1.75 -1.22
N LYS A 175 -2.22 -3.08 -1.05
CA LYS A 175 -1.25 -3.89 -1.81
C LYS A 175 -1.53 -3.84 -3.30
N LEU A 176 -2.81 -3.80 -3.70
CA LEU A 176 -3.20 -3.66 -5.09
C LEU A 176 -2.69 -2.33 -5.69
N CYS A 177 -3.03 -1.20 -5.06
CA CYS A 177 -2.61 0.13 -5.51
C CYS A 177 -1.08 0.24 -5.56
N THR A 178 -0.41 -0.16 -4.47
CA THR A 178 1.04 -0.02 -4.34
C THR A 178 1.82 -0.95 -5.26
N SER A 179 1.21 -2.03 -5.78
CA SER A 179 1.88 -2.92 -6.74
C SER A 179 2.29 -2.23 -8.05
N CYS A 180 1.59 -1.15 -8.43
CA CYS A 180 1.94 -0.31 -9.58
C CYS A 180 2.53 1.05 -9.14
N HIS A 181 1.96 1.68 -8.09
CA HIS A 181 2.35 3.03 -7.66
C HIS A 181 3.58 3.08 -6.73
N VAL A 182 4.09 1.96 -6.28
CA VAL A 182 5.40 1.80 -5.61
C VAL A 182 6.24 0.78 -6.37
N GLY A 183 5.56 -0.17 -7.01
CA GLY A 183 6.14 -1.36 -7.58
C GLY A 183 6.23 -2.51 -6.58
N ASP A 184 6.44 -3.71 -7.10
CA ASP A 184 6.71 -4.92 -6.35
C ASP A 184 7.74 -5.79 -7.09
N SER A 185 8.08 -6.96 -6.56
CA SER A 185 9.06 -7.86 -7.17
C SER A 185 8.67 -8.32 -8.59
N SER A 186 7.37 -8.33 -8.92
CA SER A 186 6.86 -8.70 -10.26
C SER A 186 6.73 -7.51 -11.21
N ARG A 187 6.55 -6.31 -10.68
CA ARG A 187 6.33 -5.03 -11.39
C ARG A 187 7.27 -3.95 -10.88
N PRO A 188 8.58 -4.11 -11.06
CA PRO A 188 9.54 -3.17 -10.49
C PRO A 188 9.53 -1.84 -11.23
N ILE A 189 9.50 -0.77 -10.48
CA ILE A 189 9.88 0.53 -10.96
C ILE A 189 11.39 0.66 -10.76
N THR A 190 12.11 1.00 -11.83
CA THR A 190 13.58 1.06 -11.82
C THR A 190 14.08 2.48 -12.07
N HIS A 191 15.29 2.75 -11.61
CA HIS A 191 15.97 4.01 -11.93
C HIS A 191 16.12 4.22 -13.46
N GLN A 192 16.27 3.14 -14.23
CA GLN A 192 16.30 3.20 -15.69
C GLN A 192 14.98 3.73 -16.26
N ILE A 193 13.82 3.29 -15.74
CA ILE A 193 12.50 3.80 -16.17
C ILE A 193 12.39 5.29 -15.87
N MET A 194 12.79 5.72 -14.68
CA MET A 194 12.76 7.11 -14.25
C MET A 194 13.74 7.96 -15.08
N GLY A 195 14.97 7.49 -15.26
CA GLY A 195 15.99 8.16 -16.07
C GLY A 195 15.65 8.25 -17.56
N ALA A 196 14.79 7.35 -18.05
CA ALA A 196 14.25 7.43 -19.41
C ALA A 196 13.20 8.52 -19.60
N GLY A 197 12.72 9.16 -18.52
CA GLY A 197 11.78 10.27 -18.54
C GLY A 197 10.35 9.91 -18.10
N HIS A 198 10.17 8.79 -17.39
CA HIS A 198 8.88 8.48 -16.77
C HIS A 198 8.59 9.52 -15.66
N PRO A 199 7.36 10.05 -15.59
CA PRO A 199 6.98 10.94 -14.49
C PRO A 199 7.22 10.30 -13.12
N ARG A 200 7.52 11.13 -12.12
CA ARG A 200 7.69 10.66 -10.75
C ARG A 200 6.44 9.91 -10.28
N ILE A 201 6.66 8.79 -9.61
CA ILE A 201 5.61 7.95 -9.08
C ILE A 201 5.58 8.13 -7.56
N SER A 202 4.43 8.50 -7.05
CA SER A 202 4.17 8.58 -5.61
C SER A 202 2.74 8.15 -5.31
N ILE A 203 2.47 7.69 -4.11
CA ILE A 203 1.13 7.35 -3.64
C ILE A 203 1.01 7.54 -2.13
N GLU A 204 -0.13 8.05 -1.71
CA GLU A 204 -0.71 7.81 -0.40
C GLU A 204 -2.11 7.23 -0.65
N VAL A 205 -2.33 6.02 -0.16
CA VAL A 205 -3.45 5.18 -0.60
C VAL A 205 -4.82 5.81 -0.31
N GLU A 206 -5.02 6.42 0.88
CA GLU A 206 -6.30 7.02 1.23
C GLU A 206 -6.59 8.27 0.39
N THR A 207 -5.57 9.11 0.18
CA THR A 207 -5.66 10.29 -0.70
C THR A 207 -6.04 9.88 -2.11
N PHE A 208 -5.39 8.86 -2.67
CA PHE A 208 -5.66 8.41 -4.04
C PHE A 208 -7.05 7.75 -4.15
N MET A 209 -7.45 6.94 -3.17
CA MET A 209 -8.80 6.38 -3.13
C MET A 209 -9.90 7.45 -3.00
N ALA A 210 -9.60 8.56 -2.31
CA ALA A 210 -10.54 9.69 -2.20
C ALA A 210 -10.63 10.53 -3.49
N LEU A 211 -9.60 10.50 -4.34
CA LEU A 211 -9.58 11.16 -5.65
C LEU A 211 -10.17 10.28 -6.76
N GLU A 212 -10.24 8.98 -6.54
CA GLU A 212 -10.78 8.05 -7.52
C GLU A 212 -12.31 8.19 -7.63
N PRO A 213 -12.90 8.19 -8.85
CA PRO A 213 -14.33 8.29 -9.00
C PRO A 213 -15.05 7.16 -8.26
N PRO A 214 -15.94 7.48 -7.29
CA PRO A 214 -16.59 6.45 -6.51
C PRO A 214 -17.58 5.67 -7.38
N HIS A 215 -17.34 4.39 -7.57
CA HIS A 215 -18.25 3.45 -8.21
C HIS A 215 -18.96 2.55 -7.19
N TYR A 216 -19.13 3.05 -5.96
CA TYR A 216 -19.89 2.44 -4.88
C TYR A 216 -20.45 3.52 -3.95
N ARG A 217 -21.48 3.17 -3.18
CA ARG A 217 -22.04 4.07 -2.17
C ARG A 217 -21.79 3.51 -0.78
N ILE A 218 -21.30 4.38 0.12
CA ILE A 218 -21.16 4.06 1.54
C ILE A 218 -22.49 4.39 2.22
N ASP A 219 -23.45 3.49 2.09
CA ASP A 219 -24.78 3.54 2.71
C ASP A 219 -24.90 2.52 3.86
N GLU A 220 -26.09 2.41 4.44
CA GLU A 220 -26.34 1.46 5.53
C GLU A 220 -26.12 0.00 5.11
N ASP A 221 -26.47 -0.37 3.87
CA ASP A 221 -26.24 -1.71 3.33
C ASP A 221 -24.74 -2.00 3.20
N TRP A 222 -23.98 -1.02 2.69
CA TRP A 222 -22.52 -1.13 2.60
C TRP A 222 -21.89 -1.32 3.98
N VAL A 223 -22.27 -0.49 4.97
CA VAL A 223 -21.77 -0.56 6.34
C VAL A 223 -22.16 -1.90 6.99
N LYS A 224 -23.36 -2.40 6.77
CA LYS A 224 -23.81 -3.71 7.29
C LYS A 224 -22.99 -4.87 6.73
N ARG A 225 -22.62 -4.82 5.45
CA ARG A 225 -21.88 -5.90 4.78
C ARG A 225 -20.37 -5.84 4.94
N LYS A 226 -19.79 -4.64 5.04
CA LYS A 226 -18.34 -4.41 4.97
C LYS A 226 -17.76 -3.70 6.19
N GLY A 227 -18.62 -3.23 7.10
CA GLY A 227 -18.21 -2.39 8.23
C GLY A 227 -18.16 -0.90 7.88
N ALA A 228 -17.95 -0.07 8.89
CA ALA A 228 -17.80 1.37 8.68
C ALA A 228 -16.55 1.71 7.87
N TYR A 229 -16.68 2.68 6.95
CA TYR A 229 -15.52 3.22 6.26
C TYR A 229 -14.59 3.92 7.25
N ASP A 230 -13.34 3.53 7.28
CA ASP A 230 -12.33 4.06 8.21
C ASP A 230 -11.10 4.56 7.43
N ALA A 231 -11.12 5.85 7.08
CA ALA A 231 -10.06 6.53 6.36
C ALA A 231 -8.70 6.39 7.07
N GLY A 232 -8.69 6.51 8.40
CA GLY A 232 -7.46 6.34 9.18
C GLY A 232 -6.87 4.93 9.07
N LYS A 233 -7.73 3.92 9.05
CA LYS A 233 -7.29 2.53 8.86
C LYS A 233 -6.79 2.28 7.43
N ILE A 234 -7.49 2.81 6.43
CA ILE A 234 -7.06 2.71 5.02
C ILE A 234 -5.70 3.37 4.84
N TRP A 235 -5.54 4.59 5.35
CA TRP A 235 -4.26 5.28 5.36
C TRP A 235 -3.15 4.45 6.03
N ALA A 236 -3.41 3.93 7.23
CA ALA A 236 -2.42 3.14 7.95
C ALA A 236 -2.02 1.86 7.20
N MET A 237 -2.99 1.13 6.65
CA MET A 237 -2.71 -0.07 5.86
C MET A 237 -1.98 0.26 4.56
N GLY A 238 -2.23 1.43 3.97
CA GLY A 238 -1.49 1.98 2.84
C GLY A 238 -0.01 2.16 3.15
N GLN A 239 0.32 2.76 4.29
CA GLN A 239 1.70 2.96 4.72
C GLN A 239 2.42 1.63 4.98
N PHE A 240 1.73 0.65 5.57
CA PHE A 240 2.30 -0.70 5.72
C PHE A 240 2.51 -1.40 4.38
N ALA A 241 1.61 -1.25 3.42
CA ALA A 241 1.74 -1.87 2.10
C ALA A 241 2.91 -1.25 1.31
N SER A 242 3.03 0.08 1.31
CA SER A 242 4.15 0.80 0.68
C SER A 242 5.49 0.40 1.30
N SER A 243 5.55 0.32 2.65
CA SER A 243 6.76 -0.13 3.36
C SER A 243 7.11 -1.58 3.05
N ALA A 244 6.10 -2.46 2.96
CA ALA A 244 6.34 -3.86 2.61
C ALA A 244 6.91 -4.00 1.20
N ASN A 245 6.35 -3.30 0.21
CA ASN A 245 6.85 -3.32 -1.17
C ASN A 245 8.27 -2.75 -1.25
N LEU A 246 8.56 -1.65 -0.57
CA LEU A 246 9.91 -1.10 -0.49
C LEU A 246 10.91 -2.13 0.05
N LEU A 247 10.59 -2.79 1.16
CA LEU A 247 11.47 -3.77 1.80
C LEU A 247 11.63 -5.04 0.95
N GLU A 248 10.57 -5.50 0.28
CA GLU A 248 10.63 -6.61 -0.68
C GLU A 248 11.59 -6.27 -1.84
N LEU A 249 11.52 -5.04 -2.38
CA LEU A 249 12.38 -4.59 -3.46
C LEU A 249 13.84 -4.45 -3.00
N ILE A 250 14.08 -3.93 -1.80
CA ILE A 250 15.45 -3.85 -1.21
C ILE A 250 16.03 -5.25 -0.98
N ALA A 251 15.21 -6.23 -0.61
CA ALA A 251 15.64 -7.60 -0.38
C ALA A 251 15.74 -8.45 -1.66
N ASP A 252 15.36 -7.93 -2.83
CA ASP A 252 15.42 -8.67 -4.10
C ASP A 252 16.88 -8.79 -4.61
N THR A 253 17.53 -9.91 -4.24
CA THR A 253 18.92 -10.19 -4.58
C THR A 253 19.20 -10.24 -6.08
N LYS A 254 18.22 -10.68 -6.88
CA LYS A 254 18.38 -10.77 -8.34
C LYS A 254 18.51 -9.40 -8.96
N ARG A 255 17.77 -8.42 -8.43
CA ARG A 255 17.70 -7.07 -8.94
C ARG A 255 18.81 -6.19 -8.43
N ASN A 256 19.12 -6.30 -7.14
CA ASN A 256 20.14 -5.47 -6.49
C ASN A 256 21.57 -5.88 -6.84
N ARG A 257 21.77 -6.99 -7.55
CA ARG A 257 23.10 -7.46 -7.99
C ARG A 257 23.30 -7.37 -9.51
N GLN A 258 22.40 -6.70 -10.22
CA GLN A 258 22.55 -6.43 -11.65
C GLN A 258 23.26 -5.09 -11.83
N GLY A 259 24.57 -5.12 -12.11
CA GLY A 259 25.38 -3.93 -12.35
C GLY A 259 26.29 -3.56 -11.17
N ILE A 260 26.83 -2.33 -11.21
CA ILE A 260 27.83 -1.82 -10.26
C ILE A 260 27.17 -1.29 -8.98
N MET A 261 25.89 -0.87 -9.07
CA MET A 261 25.13 -0.23 -7.99
C MET A 261 23.85 -1.00 -7.70
N PRO A 262 23.32 -0.95 -6.47
CA PRO A 262 21.99 -1.44 -6.19
C PRO A 262 20.96 -0.68 -7.02
N GLU A 263 19.70 -1.20 -7.11
CA GLU A 263 18.62 -0.46 -7.74
C GLU A 263 18.36 0.87 -7.01
N LEU A 264 18.66 1.98 -7.69
CA LEU A 264 18.65 3.32 -7.08
C LEU A 264 17.26 3.89 -6.85
N MET A 265 16.22 3.30 -7.45
CA MET A 265 14.84 3.78 -7.26
C MET A 265 14.37 3.72 -5.80
N MET A 266 15.00 2.87 -5.00
CA MET A 266 14.67 2.74 -3.57
C MET A 266 15.34 3.80 -2.68
N PHE A 267 16.15 4.66 -3.29
CA PHE A 267 16.86 5.73 -2.59
C PHE A 267 16.19 7.08 -2.82
N ASP A 268 16.48 8.03 -1.94
CA ASP A 268 16.06 9.41 -2.09
C ASP A 268 16.73 10.03 -3.32
N CYS A 269 15.93 10.45 -4.29
CA CYS A 269 16.39 11.06 -5.55
C CYS A 269 17.24 12.30 -5.30
N HIS A 270 16.84 13.12 -4.33
CA HIS A 270 17.50 14.39 -4.01
C HIS A 270 18.81 14.21 -3.23
N ALA A 271 19.09 12.99 -2.73
CA ALA A 271 20.43 12.69 -2.19
C ALA A 271 21.53 12.74 -3.28
N CYS A 272 21.16 12.49 -4.54
CA CYS A 272 22.07 12.53 -5.69
C CYS A 272 21.72 13.66 -6.68
N HIS A 273 20.41 13.94 -6.89
CA HIS A 273 19.92 14.96 -7.82
C HIS A 273 19.60 16.28 -7.12
N SER A 274 20.57 16.85 -6.42
CA SER A 274 20.45 18.17 -5.77
C SER A 274 21.08 19.26 -6.63
N PRO A 275 20.49 20.46 -6.69
CA PRO A 275 21.17 21.62 -7.29
C PRO A 275 22.50 21.88 -6.60
N MET A 276 23.61 21.94 -7.35
CA MET A 276 24.96 22.18 -6.79
C MET A 276 25.07 23.53 -6.06
N SER A 277 24.15 24.47 -6.30
CA SER A 277 24.05 25.75 -5.60
C SER A 277 23.50 25.65 -4.17
N LYS A 278 22.80 24.56 -3.83
CA LYS A 278 22.27 24.31 -2.48
C LYS A 278 23.27 23.44 -1.68
N LYS A 279 24.10 24.09 -0.85
CA LYS A 279 25.04 23.40 0.07
C LYS A 279 24.35 22.90 1.34
N ASP A 280 23.20 22.23 1.22
CA ASP A 280 22.37 21.88 2.39
C ASP A 280 22.76 20.58 3.10
N TRP A 281 23.71 19.87 2.58
CA TRP A 281 24.24 18.60 3.10
C TRP A 281 25.00 18.73 4.43
N SER A 282 25.48 19.94 4.77
CA SER A 282 26.21 20.18 6.03
C SER A 282 25.31 20.24 7.27
N LYS A 283 23.98 20.33 7.08
CA LYS A 283 23.01 20.49 8.18
C LYS A 283 22.29 19.18 8.57
N ASP A 284 22.49 18.10 7.83
CA ASP A 284 21.95 16.79 8.19
C ASP A 284 22.91 16.10 9.17
N LEU A 285 22.67 16.32 10.46
CA LEU A 285 23.53 15.88 11.58
C LEU A 285 23.73 14.35 11.65
N ALA A 286 22.98 13.57 10.88
CA ALA A 286 23.02 12.12 10.91
C ALA A 286 23.82 11.49 9.74
N ARG A 287 24.39 12.29 8.80
CA ARG A 287 24.93 11.73 7.54
C ARG A 287 26.18 12.44 7.04
N SER A 288 27.08 11.62 6.48
CA SER A 288 28.19 12.13 5.70
C SER A 288 27.70 12.61 4.32
N PRO A 289 28.26 13.71 3.77
CA PRO A 289 27.98 14.15 2.41
C PRO A 289 28.20 13.02 1.38
N GLY A 290 27.30 12.87 0.41
CA GLY A 290 27.40 11.88 -0.64
C GLY A 290 26.89 10.48 -0.28
N GLN A 291 26.32 10.26 0.90
CA GLN A 291 25.64 9.02 1.25
C GLN A 291 24.20 9.03 0.74
N ALA A 292 23.91 8.11 -0.18
CA ALA A 292 22.54 7.86 -0.63
C ALA A 292 21.69 7.29 0.53
N ARG A 293 20.46 7.81 0.67
CA ARG A 293 19.53 7.40 1.70
C ARG A 293 18.39 6.61 1.08
N ILE A 294 17.97 5.51 1.73
CA ILE A 294 16.73 4.84 1.35
C ILE A 294 15.56 5.82 1.48
N ASN A 295 14.66 5.82 0.49
CA ASN A 295 13.38 6.52 0.60
C ASN A 295 12.52 5.87 1.69
N ASN A 296 12.63 6.36 2.90
CA ASN A 296 11.96 5.83 4.08
C ASN A 296 10.63 6.54 4.41
N SER A 297 10.07 7.31 3.49
CA SER A 297 8.88 8.12 3.70
C SER A 297 7.70 7.34 4.33
N SER A 298 7.36 6.17 3.78
CA SER A 298 6.33 5.30 4.34
C SER A 298 6.71 4.69 5.69
N LEU A 299 8.00 4.36 5.90
CA LEU A 299 8.48 3.84 7.19
C LEU A 299 8.37 4.86 8.32
N ILE A 300 8.57 6.14 8.03
CA ILE A 300 8.35 7.24 8.98
C ILE A 300 6.88 7.25 9.41
N MET A 301 5.94 7.15 8.47
CA MET A 301 4.51 7.12 8.76
C MET A 301 4.13 5.87 9.57
N VAL A 302 4.67 4.70 9.20
CA VAL A 302 4.45 3.45 9.96
C VAL A 302 4.93 3.56 11.41
N GLN A 303 6.03 4.23 11.68
CA GLN A 303 6.49 4.46 13.05
C GLN A 303 5.50 5.33 13.85
N ALA A 304 4.90 6.37 13.24
CA ALA A 304 3.85 7.16 13.89
C ALA A 304 2.61 6.32 14.20
N ILE A 305 2.18 5.49 13.26
CA ILE A 305 1.07 4.56 13.45
C ILE A 305 1.34 3.62 14.64
N ILE A 306 2.53 3.03 14.67
CA ILE A 306 2.91 2.06 15.72
C ILE A 306 2.96 2.73 17.09
N ARG A 307 3.52 3.95 17.20
CA ARG A 307 3.54 4.70 18.48
C ARG A 307 2.13 4.97 19.02
N ALA A 308 1.16 5.17 18.14
CA ALA A 308 -0.22 5.44 18.56
C ALA A 308 -1.05 4.17 18.79
N ALA A 309 -0.96 3.18 17.89
CA ALA A 309 -1.85 2.02 17.82
C ALA A 309 -1.24 0.72 18.38
N ALA A 310 0.08 0.61 18.46
CA ALA A 310 0.78 -0.59 18.95
C ALA A 310 2.10 -0.23 19.67
N PRO A 311 2.07 0.64 20.70
CA PRO A 311 3.26 1.27 21.30
C PRO A 311 4.27 0.27 21.84
N GLN A 312 3.86 -0.93 22.24
CA GLN A 312 4.73 -1.99 22.73
C GLN A 312 5.74 -2.49 21.68
N HIS A 313 5.49 -2.24 20.39
CA HIS A 313 6.39 -2.61 19.28
C HIS A 313 7.28 -1.45 18.81
N SER A 314 7.07 -0.24 19.31
CA SER A 314 7.71 0.98 18.78
C SER A 314 9.22 0.95 18.90
N SER A 315 9.76 0.54 20.07
CA SER A 315 11.21 0.48 20.30
C SER A 315 11.91 -0.50 19.35
N ASP A 316 11.34 -1.69 19.18
CA ASP A 316 11.97 -2.73 18.38
C ASP A 316 11.92 -2.41 16.88
N ILE A 317 10.78 -1.89 16.40
CA ILE A 317 10.69 -1.41 15.01
C ILE A 317 11.64 -0.25 14.77
N GLY A 318 11.74 0.69 15.71
CA GLY A 318 12.69 1.81 15.61
C GLY A 318 14.16 1.34 15.47
N LYS A 319 14.57 0.33 16.26
CA LYS A 319 15.89 -0.30 16.16
C LYS A 319 16.12 -0.94 14.79
N LEU A 320 15.13 -1.69 14.28
CA LEU A 320 15.24 -2.36 12.98
C LEU A 320 15.30 -1.37 11.80
N VAL A 321 14.51 -0.29 11.84
CA VAL A 321 14.60 0.80 10.85
C VAL A 321 15.99 1.44 10.87
N ASN A 322 16.54 1.70 12.06
CA ASN A 322 17.88 2.24 12.20
C ASN A 322 18.97 1.27 11.70
N GLN A 323 18.83 -0.03 11.98
CA GLN A 323 19.74 -1.06 11.47
C GLN A 323 19.75 -1.11 9.94
N LEU A 324 18.58 -1.06 9.30
CA LEU A 324 18.46 -0.98 7.84
C LEU A 324 19.15 0.29 7.31
N HIS A 325 18.92 1.42 7.98
CA HIS A 325 19.54 2.68 7.61
C HIS A 325 21.08 2.61 7.70
N ILE A 326 21.63 2.12 8.80
CA ILE A 326 23.08 1.95 8.99
C ILE A 326 23.64 1.01 7.91
N ALA A 327 23.00 -0.13 7.68
CA ALA A 327 23.45 -1.10 6.68
C ALA A 327 23.49 -0.49 5.27
N SER A 328 22.52 0.35 4.90
CA SER A 328 22.40 0.94 3.56
C SER A 328 23.30 2.17 3.34
N THR A 329 23.73 2.84 4.42
CA THR A 329 24.53 4.08 4.34
C THR A 329 25.99 3.88 4.72
N SER A 330 26.40 2.70 5.18
CA SER A 330 27.79 2.41 5.51
C SER A 330 28.71 2.49 4.28
N PRO A 331 29.87 3.15 4.35
CA PRO A 331 30.85 3.15 3.26
C PRO A 331 31.35 1.75 2.88
N ALA A 332 31.24 0.80 3.81
CA ALA A 332 31.55 -0.62 3.61
C ALA A 332 30.25 -1.43 3.38
N ALA A 333 29.21 -0.82 2.83
CA ALA A 333 27.90 -1.46 2.68
C ALA A 333 28.02 -2.84 2.03
N ASN A 334 27.58 -3.83 2.79
CA ASN A 334 27.50 -5.21 2.32
C ASN A 334 26.04 -5.48 1.94
N PHE A 335 25.79 -5.74 0.67
CA PHE A 335 24.43 -6.02 0.17
C PHE A 335 23.71 -7.13 0.95
N ASN A 336 24.44 -8.16 1.42
CA ASN A 336 23.84 -9.21 2.24
C ASN A 336 23.32 -8.68 3.59
N GLU A 337 23.94 -7.65 4.14
CA GLU A 337 23.50 -7.01 5.39
C GLU A 337 22.26 -6.15 5.16
N VAL A 338 22.23 -5.40 4.06
CA VAL A 338 21.05 -4.60 3.66
C VAL A 338 19.85 -5.52 3.41
N GLU A 339 20.03 -6.59 2.62
CA GLU A 339 19.00 -7.59 2.35
C GLU A 339 18.49 -8.26 3.63
N ARG A 340 19.39 -8.66 4.52
CA ARG A 340 19.04 -9.26 5.81
C ARG A 340 18.26 -8.29 6.68
N ALA A 341 18.71 -7.05 6.81
CA ALA A 341 18.03 -6.03 7.60
C ALA A 341 16.63 -5.73 7.04
N ALA A 342 16.50 -5.64 5.71
CA ALA A 342 15.21 -5.45 5.04
C ALA A 342 14.25 -6.64 5.28
N ASN A 343 14.73 -7.87 5.15
CA ASN A 343 13.93 -9.08 5.39
C ASN A 343 13.45 -9.17 6.85
N VAL A 344 14.32 -8.88 7.82
CA VAL A 344 13.97 -8.91 9.25
C VAL A 344 12.92 -7.84 9.55
N LEU A 345 13.14 -6.60 9.07
CA LEU A 345 12.17 -5.52 9.25
C LEU A 345 10.82 -5.85 8.59
N HIS A 346 10.84 -6.38 7.36
CA HIS A 346 9.63 -6.80 6.64
C HIS A 346 8.81 -7.83 7.43
N ALA A 347 9.45 -8.88 7.95
CA ALA A 347 8.78 -9.91 8.75
C ALA A 347 8.15 -9.32 10.02
N GLN A 348 8.87 -8.45 10.73
CA GLN A 348 8.36 -7.79 11.93
C GLN A 348 7.21 -6.82 11.62
N LEU A 349 7.33 -6.01 10.57
CA LEU A 349 6.25 -5.11 10.14
C LEU A 349 4.99 -5.89 9.75
N ASN A 350 5.12 -7.04 9.10
CA ASN A 350 3.96 -7.88 8.78
C ASN A 350 3.27 -8.42 10.04
N THR A 351 4.03 -8.75 11.09
CA THR A 351 3.48 -9.14 12.39
C THR A 351 2.76 -7.97 13.06
N VAL A 352 3.40 -6.81 13.13
CA VAL A 352 2.82 -5.61 13.77
C VAL A 352 1.61 -5.09 13.01
N ARG A 353 1.62 -5.14 11.68
CA ARG A 353 0.48 -4.80 10.84
C ARG A 353 -0.78 -5.57 11.21
N LYS A 354 -0.65 -6.89 11.47
CA LYS A 354 -1.79 -7.72 11.89
C LYS A 354 -2.36 -7.25 13.23
N VAL A 355 -1.52 -6.83 14.15
CA VAL A 355 -1.95 -6.22 15.42
C VAL A 355 -2.67 -4.89 15.15
N VAL A 356 -2.05 -3.99 14.40
CA VAL A 356 -2.63 -2.67 14.05
C VAL A 356 -3.96 -2.81 13.31
N ALA A 357 -4.11 -3.81 12.45
CA ALA A 357 -5.36 -4.07 11.71
C ALA A 357 -6.55 -4.37 12.63
N THR A 358 -6.32 -4.89 13.85
CA THR A 358 -7.38 -5.15 14.83
C THR A 358 -7.70 -3.94 15.72
N VAL A 359 -6.83 -2.92 15.75
CA VAL A 359 -7.03 -1.73 16.59
C VAL A 359 -8.09 -0.82 15.96
N PRO A 360 -9.10 -0.35 16.71
CA PRO A 360 -10.01 0.69 16.26
C PRO A 360 -9.25 2.02 16.11
N PHE A 361 -9.37 2.65 14.95
CA PHE A 361 -8.83 4.00 14.73
C PHE A 361 -9.83 5.03 15.29
N THR A 362 -9.84 5.13 16.62
CA THR A 362 -10.67 6.10 17.33
C THR A 362 -10.16 7.53 17.13
N GLU A 363 -10.95 8.53 17.53
CA GLU A 363 -10.52 9.92 17.54
C GLU A 363 -9.20 10.10 18.29
N GLN A 364 -9.05 9.48 19.47
CA GLN A 364 -7.83 9.58 20.28
C GLN A 364 -6.60 8.98 19.58
N VAL A 365 -6.77 7.87 18.87
CA VAL A 365 -5.67 7.26 18.09
C VAL A 365 -5.26 8.19 16.95
N LEU A 366 -6.24 8.75 16.23
CA LEU A 366 -5.97 9.67 15.11
C LEU A 366 -5.34 10.98 15.58
N GLU A 367 -5.77 11.53 16.73
CA GLU A 367 -5.13 12.70 17.32
C GLU A 367 -3.67 12.45 17.72
N LYS A 368 -3.39 11.29 18.32
CA LYS A 368 -2.00 10.91 18.64
C LYS A 368 -1.15 10.83 17.38
N ILE A 369 -1.68 10.21 16.33
CA ILE A 369 -0.99 10.12 15.05
C ILE A 369 -0.73 11.53 14.48
N LEU A 370 -1.75 12.39 14.42
CA LEU A 370 -1.61 13.74 13.90
C LEU A 370 -0.55 14.54 14.67
N LYS A 371 -0.61 14.50 16.00
CA LYS A 371 0.37 15.18 16.87
C LYS A 371 1.78 14.66 16.63
N ASP A 372 1.93 13.36 16.44
CA ASP A 372 3.22 12.74 16.16
C ASP A 372 3.75 13.16 14.79
N LEU A 373 2.91 13.13 13.76
CA LEU A 373 3.29 13.59 12.41
C LEU A 373 3.78 15.04 12.39
N VAL A 374 3.09 15.96 13.07
CA VAL A 374 3.55 17.36 13.11
C VAL A 374 4.77 17.55 14.03
N ASN A 375 4.94 16.73 15.07
CA ASN A 375 6.11 16.74 15.95
C ASN A 375 7.37 16.23 15.26
N MET A 376 7.25 15.33 14.29
CA MET A 376 8.38 14.82 13.52
C MET A 376 9.10 15.91 12.73
N ALA A 377 8.41 16.99 12.37
CA ALA A 377 9.02 18.17 11.76
C ALA A 377 10.13 18.77 12.66
N ALA A 378 9.87 18.87 13.97
CA ALA A 378 10.86 19.39 14.93
C ALA A 378 12.12 18.52 15.02
N ASN A 379 12.02 17.24 14.67
CA ASN A 379 13.11 16.26 14.67
C ASN A 379 13.72 16.04 13.27
N ASN A 380 13.47 16.94 12.33
CA ASN A 380 14.02 16.92 10.98
C ASN A 380 13.74 15.61 10.19
N GLN A 381 12.60 14.96 10.47
CA GLN A 381 12.26 13.68 9.82
C GLN A 381 11.84 13.85 8.36
N TYR A 382 11.38 15.03 7.95
CA TYR A 382 10.97 15.36 6.58
C TYR A 382 12.07 16.12 5.83
N ALA A 383 13.27 15.55 5.86
CA ALA A 383 14.46 16.17 5.29
C ALA A 383 14.47 16.16 3.76
N ASP A 384 13.73 15.26 3.14
CA ASP A 384 13.60 15.13 1.68
C ASP A 384 12.18 15.41 1.21
N PHE A 385 12.06 15.64 -0.10
CA PHE A 385 10.79 15.93 -0.75
C PHE A 385 9.78 14.78 -0.59
N ALA A 386 10.22 13.53 -0.73
CA ALA A 386 9.33 12.36 -0.63
C ALA A 386 8.73 12.23 0.78
N GLY A 387 9.54 12.48 1.82
CA GLY A 387 9.07 12.51 3.21
C GLY A 387 8.10 13.66 3.47
N ALA A 388 8.37 14.83 2.91
CA ALA A 388 7.51 16.01 3.05
C ALA A 388 6.15 15.80 2.31
N GLU A 389 6.17 15.24 1.12
CA GLU A 389 4.96 14.90 0.36
C GLU A 389 4.11 13.86 1.09
N GLN A 390 4.72 12.79 1.62
CA GLN A 390 4.01 11.80 2.43
C GLN A 390 3.46 12.42 3.73
N ALA A 391 4.19 13.32 4.37
CA ALA A 391 3.70 14.04 5.55
C ALA A 391 2.48 14.90 5.23
N TYR A 392 2.52 15.65 4.12
CA TYR A 392 1.40 16.47 3.65
C TYR A 392 0.14 15.61 3.44
N MET A 393 0.23 14.55 2.63
CA MET A 393 -0.91 13.67 2.34
C MET A 393 -1.39 12.96 3.61
N SER A 394 -0.47 12.45 4.45
CA SER A 394 -0.81 11.75 5.70
C SER A 394 -1.52 12.66 6.70
N ILE A 395 -1.07 13.91 6.87
CA ILE A 395 -1.71 14.88 7.73
C ILE A 395 -3.12 15.19 7.23
N SER A 396 -3.31 15.34 5.92
CA SER A 396 -4.62 15.52 5.29
C SER A 396 -5.55 14.33 5.53
N SER A 397 -5.09 13.10 5.26
CA SER A 397 -5.88 11.87 5.44
C SER A 397 -6.28 11.65 6.91
N VAL A 398 -5.35 11.88 7.84
CA VAL A 398 -5.64 11.75 9.29
C VAL A 398 -6.63 12.83 9.75
N ALA A 399 -6.50 14.08 9.27
CA ALA A 399 -7.43 15.16 9.58
C ALA A 399 -8.84 14.87 9.04
N ASN A 400 -8.95 14.34 7.81
CA ASN A 400 -10.22 13.90 7.24
C ASN A 400 -10.82 12.74 8.03
N GLY A 401 -9.98 11.81 8.51
CA GLY A 401 -10.41 10.75 9.43
C GLY A 401 -10.98 11.31 10.73
N LEU A 402 -10.36 12.32 11.33
CA LEU A 402 -10.85 13.02 12.51
C LEU A 402 -12.18 13.72 12.28
N ALA A 403 -12.35 14.39 11.13
CA ALA A 403 -13.62 15.03 10.76
C ALA A 403 -14.76 14.01 10.69
N ARG A 404 -14.51 12.84 10.09
CA ARG A 404 -15.48 11.74 10.00
C ARG A 404 -15.82 11.11 11.37
N LYS A 405 -14.96 11.25 12.37
CA LYS A 405 -15.20 10.83 13.77
C LYS A 405 -15.86 11.93 14.63
N GLY A 406 -16.16 13.09 14.05
CA GLY A 406 -16.82 14.22 14.73
C GLY A 406 -15.91 15.37 15.15
N ASN A 407 -14.59 15.21 15.03
CA ASN A 407 -13.63 16.29 15.37
C ASN A 407 -13.38 17.23 14.18
N SER A 408 -14.41 17.96 13.79
CA SER A 408 -14.31 18.91 12.68
C SER A 408 -13.41 20.12 12.97
N ARG A 409 -13.21 20.47 14.25
CA ARG A 409 -12.38 21.64 14.62
C ARG A 409 -10.91 21.42 14.26
N ILE A 410 -10.33 20.28 14.62
CA ILE A 410 -8.93 19.96 14.29
C ILE A 410 -8.79 19.86 12.76
N ALA A 411 -9.71 19.19 12.09
CA ALA A 411 -9.69 19.08 10.64
C ALA A 411 -9.72 20.44 9.93
N GLN A 412 -10.58 21.38 10.37
CA GLN A 412 -10.61 22.75 9.83
C GLN A 412 -9.30 23.50 10.09
N THR A 413 -8.72 23.36 11.29
CA THR A 413 -7.42 23.95 11.62
C THR A 413 -6.33 23.45 10.68
N VAL A 414 -6.26 22.13 10.45
CA VAL A 414 -5.31 21.52 9.51
C VAL A 414 -5.56 22.08 8.10
N ASN A 415 -6.79 21.97 7.59
CA ASN A 415 -7.13 22.39 6.23
C ASN A 415 -6.78 23.85 5.95
N SER A 416 -6.89 24.74 6.94
CA SER A 416 -6.51 26.15 6.80
C SER A 416 -5.02 26.39 6.50
N LYS A 417 -4.16 25.39 6.70
CA LYS A 417 -2.71 25.46 6.48
C LYS A 417 -2.25 24.66 5.27
N MET A 418 -3.11 23.77 4.74
CA MET A 418 -2.70 22.81 3.70
C MET A 418 -2.29 23.48 2.39
N ASP A 419 -2.93 24.58 1.98
CA ASP A 419 -2.59 25.31 0.75
C ASP A 419 -1.14 25.84 0.76
N ARG A 420 -0.65 26.30 1.91
CA ARG A 420 0.73 26.78 2.05
C ARG A 420 1.72 25.63 1.93
N LEU A 421 1.44 24.51 2.59
CA LEU A 421 2.25 23.30 2.50
C LEU A 421 2.27 22.76 1.06
N LEU A 422 1.12 22.73 0.39
CA LEU A 422 1.02 22.28 -1.00
C LEU A 422 1.86 23.15 -1.94
N LYS A 423 1.84 24.49 -1.74
CA LYS A 423 2.64 25.40 -2.54
C LYS A 423 4.14 25.13 -2.43
N LEU A 424 4.62 24.72 -1.24
CA LEU A 424 6.03 24.35 -1.02
C LEU A 424 6.40 23.01 -1.67
N LEU A 425 5.40 22.19 -2.02
CA LEU A 425 5.56 20.89 -2.68
C LEU A 425 5.23 20.95 -4.19
N SER A 426 5.02 22.14 -4.77
CA SER A 426 4.65 22.28 -6.17
C SER A 426 5.80 21.96 -7.15
N ASN A 427 7.04 21.99 -6.68
CA ASN A 427 8.24 21.70 -7.48
C ASN A 427 9.27 21.00 -6.57
N ASP A 428 9.56 19.75 -6.89
CA ASP A 428 10.49 18.92 -6.12
C ASP A 428 11.95 19.40 -6.22
N GLU A 429 12.37 19.96 -7.35
CA GLU A 429 13.71 20.55 -7.53
C GLU A 429 13.89 21.84 -6.69
N ALA A 430 12.79 22.53 -6.40
CA ALA A 430 12.76 23.77 -5.62
C ALA A 430 12.38 23.56 -4.16
N TYR A 431 12.25 22.29 -3.71
CA TYR A 431 11.86 22.00 -2.33
C TYR A 431 12.74 22.70 -1.31
N ASP A 432 12.08 23.45 -0.42
CA ASP A 432 12.70 24.16 0.71
C ASP A 432 12.28 23.49 2.02
N ARG A 433 13.19 22.71 2.58
CA ARG A 433 12.98 21.95 3.82
C ARG A 433 12.69 22.89 5.01
N GLU A 434 13.43 23.99 5.13
CA GLU A 434 13.30 24.91 6.27
C GLU A 434 11.92 25.62 6.24
N ALA A 435 11.50 26.03 5.04
CA ALA A 435 10.17 26.63 4.86
C ALA A 435 9.05 25.62 5.16
N PHE A 436 9.16 24.38 4.65
CA PHE A 436 8.18 23.32 4.91
C PHE A 436 8.11 22.98 6.41
N GLN A 437 9.25 22.84 7.05
CA GLN A 437 9.36 22.55 8.48
C GLN A 437 8.76 23.69 9.33
N SER A 438 9.00 24.96 8.96
CA SER A 438 8.43 26.12 9.62
C SER A 438 6.89 26.13 9.58
N GLU A 439 6.29 25.81 8.42
CA GLU A 439 4.83 25.72 8.29
C GLU A 439 4.25 24.55 9.10
N LEU A 440 4.95 23.41 9.18
CA LEU A 440 4.53 22.29 10.04
C LEU A 440 4.64 22.62 11.52
N LEU A 441 5.65 23.39 11.95
CA LEU A 441 5.76 23.88 13.34
C LEU A 441 4.65 24.87 13.68
N ALA A 442 4.26 25.72 12.71
CA ALA A 442 3.09 26.59 12.86
C ALA A 442 1.79 25.78 12.96
N LEU A 443 1.67 24.69 12.20
CA LEU A 443 0.54 23.77 12.33
C LEU A 443 0.54 23.06 13.69
N LYS A 444 1.70 22.58 14.16
CA LYS A 444 1.87 21.99 15.49
C LYS A 444 1.30 22.89 16.59
N ALA A 445 1.70 24.16 16.60
CA ALA A 445 1.19 25.13 17.56
C ALA A 445 -0.33 25.31 17.47
N ALA A 446 -0.89 25.30 16.24
CA ALA A 446 -2.32 25.48 16.01
C ALA A 446 -3.18 24.29 16.47
N VAL A 447 -2.67 23.07 16.39
CA VAL A 447 -3.38 21.83 16.81
C VAL A 447 -3.10 21.45 18.26
N GLY A 448 -2.25 22.20 18.97
CA GLY A 448 -1.92 21.95 20.38
C GLY A 448 -1.11 20.66 20.59
N ALA A 449 -0.14 20.43 19.73
CA ALA A 449 0.71 19.23 19.72
C ALA A 449 2.08 19.47 20.37
#